data_ac00d1ab32ce08c7e87355007687c828
#
_entry.id   ac00d1ab32ce08c7e87355007687c828
#
_cell.length_a   1.000
_cell.length_b   1.000
_cell.length_c   1.000
_cell.angle_alpha   90.00
_cell.angle_beta   90.00
_cell.angle_gamma   90.00
#
_symmetry.space_group_name_H-M   'P 1'
#
loop_
_entity.id
_entity.type
_entity.pdbx_description
1 polymer ?
#
loop_
_entity_poly.entity_id
_entity_poly.type
_entity_poly.pdbx_seq_one_letter_code
_entity_poly.pdbx_strand_id
1 'polypeptide(L)'
;MLAMPSQRTAEMGEATMEDLKVTANGYDFKPAHAAMQRYVDGNLLAGISSAVLVGRDLVDVNCVGWADKEAQTPLRADHIFRIFSNTKLITSCAALLLFEEGKFQLDDPIETFIPQLANRKVLRPGASMLDDTEPARRSITIRHLLSHSAGLSYGLFDPGSVIFTAYNERKVLNPATPLSGMIDALADLPLTYQPGTSFEYSVAIDVIARLVEVISGQPFDKFIQSRILGPLGMVDTRFVVPEKDQGRLVAYYAGADLMDPMKPGLTRTDNSPYPGAYLKPVPRFNGGGGLVSTLPDTVALIRSLLPGGPTLLKPETLALLTDNQLADGVWLRFAMMGELKGKAYGLGGGLILQPSPIDHPDSQGEIYWGGVAGTQWWIAPKRNMAGVIMAQRQMAFVHPFSFEFKRLAYEAVKQAR
;
A
#
# COMPACT_ATOMS: atom_id res chain seq x y z
N MET A 1 12.32 8.17 30.52
CA MET A 1 12.21 9.56 30.09
C MET A 1 11.49 9.50 28.72
N LEU A 2 10.18 9.78 28.67
CA LEU A 2 9.40 9.80 27.45
C LEU A 2 9.96 10.91 26.57
N ALA A 3 10.52 10.54 25.41
CA ALA A 3 10.95 11.52 24.42
C ALA A 3 9.72 12.34 24.00
N MET A 4 9.77 13.64 24.16
CA MET A 4 8.75 14.54 23.63
C MET A 4 8.65 14.33 22.12
N PRO A 5 7.45 14.42 21.51
CA PRO A 5 7.31 14.38 20.05
C PRO A 5 8.23 15.45 19.46
N SER A 6 8.89 15.12 18.36
CA SER A 6 9.77 16.06 17.66
C SER A 6 8.96 17.32 17.30
N GLN A 7 9.56 18.50 17.37
CA GLN A 7 8.89 19.78 17.03
C GLN A 7 8.18 19.78 15.68
N ARG A 8 8.57 18.89 14.75
CA ARG A 8 7.93 18.71 13.44
C ARG A 8 6.48 18.19 13.50
N THR A 9 6.13 17.35 14.49
CA THR A 9 4.76 16.81 14.60
C THR A 9 3.77 17.79 15.22
N ALA A 10 4.25 18.84 15.91
CA ALA A 10 3.40 19.86 16.52
C ALA A 10 2.83 20.89 15.51
N GLU A 11 3.41 20.95 14.29
CA GLU A 11 2.95 21.88 13.23
C GLU A 11 1.99 21.23 12.21
N MET A 12 1.70 19.92 12.36
CA MET A 12 0.79 19.19 11.47
C MET A 12 -0.59 19.16 12.13
N GLY A 13 -1.54 19.91 11.55
CA GLY A 13 -2.94 20.01 12.04
C GLY A 13 -3.75 18.72 11.84
N GLU A 14 -4.95 18.69 12.42
CA GLU A 14 -5.91 17.59 12.23
C GLU A 14 -6.44 17.57 10.79
N ALA A 15 -6.39 16.40 10.13
CA ALA A 15 -7.02 16.20 8.82
C ALA A 15 -8.55 16.15 9.00
N THR A 16 -9.22 17.19 8.57
CA THR A 16 -10.68 17.34 8.66
C THR A 16 -11.29 17.40 7.25
N MET A 17 -12.61 17.41 7.15
CA MET A 17 -13.31 17.69 5.88
C MET A 17 -12.92 19.05 5.30
N GLU A 18 -12.38 19.99 6.11
CA GLU A 18 -11.83 21.24 5.64
C GLU A 18 -10.55 21.06 4.80
N ASP A 19 -9.79 19.97 5.02
CA ASP A 19 -8.60 19.62 4.24
C ASP A 19 -8.92 19.19 2.81
N LEU A 20 -10.17 18.85 2.50
CA LEU A 20 -10.67 18.62 1.16
C LEU A 20 -11.16 19.92 0.47
N LYS A 21 -10.81 21.08 0.98
CA LYS A 21 -11.10 22.34 0.29
C LYS A 21 -10.24 22.44 -0.97
N VAL A 22 -10.91 22.33 -2.10
CA VAL A 22 -10.28 22.46 -3.41
C VAL A 22 -9.84 23.90 -3.62
N THR A 23 -8.55 24.09 -3.89
CA THR A 23 -8.01 25.40 -4.27
C THR A 23 -8.51 25.77 -5.67
N ALA A 24 -9.02 26.97 -5.83
CA ALA A 24 -9.44 27.48 -7.14
C ALA A 24 -8.25 27.44 -8.11
N ASN A 25 -8.46 26.81 -9.26
CA ASN A 25 -7.40 26.56 -10.24
C ASN A 25 -7.98 26.59 -11.67
N GLY A 26 -7.12 26.60 -12.68
CA GLY A 26 -7.52 26.59 -14.09
C GLY A 26 -7.53 25.22 -14.76
N TYR A 27 -7.46 24.13 -13.98
CA TYR A 27 -7.43 22.76 -14.51
C TYR A 27 -8.83 22.28 -14.88
N ASP A 28 -8.96 21.49 -15.96
CA ASP A 28 -10.22 20.86 -16.36
C ASP A 28 -10.19 19.34 -16.10
N PHE A 29 -10.78 18.92 -14.97
CA PHE A 29 -10.95 17.52 -14.62
C PHE A 29 -12.27 16.90 -15.10
N LYS A 30 -13.13 17.63 -15.82
CA LYS A 30 -14.40 17.08 -16.34
C LYS A 30 -14.23 15.81 -17.17
N PRO A 31 -13.19 15.66 -18.04
CA PRO A 31 -12.94 14.41 -18.74
C PRO A 31 -12.67 13.23 -17.80
N ALA A 32 -11.92 13.45 -16.71
CA ALA A 32 -11.65 12.43 -15.71
C ALA A 32 -12.93 12.04 -14.94
N HIS A 33 -13.73 13.02 -14.52
CA HIS A 33 -15.01 12.77 -13.84
C HIS A 33 -15.98 12.01 -14.74
N ALA A 34 -16.13 12.41 -16.02
CA ALA A 34 -16.97 11.70 -16.98
C ALA A 34 -16.50 10.28 -17.25
N ALA A 35 -15.18 10.04 -17.26
CA ALA A 35 -14.63 8.69 -17.38
C ALA A 35 -15.00 7.82 -16.17
N MET A 36 -14.86 8.35 -14.95
CA MET A 36 -15.21 7.61 -13.73
C MET A 36 -16.71 7.33 -13.65
N GLN A 37 -17.55 8.29 -14.08
CA GLN A 37 -19.01 8.08 -14.17
C GLN A 37 -19.35 6.90 -15.09
N ARG A 38 -18.68 6.75 -16.26
CA ARG A 38 -18.92 5.63 -17.18
C ARG A 38 -18.66 4.27 -16.57
N TYR A 39 -17.66 4.13 -15.67
CA TYR A 39 -17.41 2.87 -14.95
C TYR A 39 -18.54 2.52 -13.98
N VAL A 40 -19.13 3.52 -13.35
CA VAL A 40 -20.30 3.34 -12.46
C VAL A 40 -21.55 3.01 -13.27
N ASP A 41 -21.85 3.79 -14.30
CA ASP A 41 -23.03 3.59 -15.17
C ASP A 41 -22.99 2.24 -15.90
N GLY A 42 -21.79 1.80 -16.28
CA GLY A 42 -21.54 0.49 -16.87
C GLY A 42 -21.60 -0.67 -15.88
N ASN A 43 -21.95 -0.44 -14.61
CA ASN A 43 -21.98 -1.45 -13.56
C ASN A 43 -20.66 -2.26 -13.42
N LEU A 44 -19.53 -1.57 -13.62
CA LEU A 44 -18.18 -2.11 -13.48
C LEU A 44 -17.60 -1.82 -12.09
N LEU A 45 -17.96 -0.69 -11.51
CA LEU A 45 -17.62 -0.26 -10.15
C LEU A 45 -18.87 0.30 -9.47
N ALA A 46 -19.04 0.06 -8.17
CA ALA A 46 -20.17 0.61 -7.42
C ALA A 46 -20.02 2.12 -7.18
N GLY A 47 -18.79 2.54 -6.82
CA GLY A 47 -18.46 3.95 -6.60
C GLY A 47 -16.96 4.17 -6.61
N ILE A 48 -16.57 5.41 -6.88
CA ILE A 48 -15.17 5.85 -6.99
C ILE A 48 -15.03 7.20 -6.29
N SER A 49 -14.04 7.29 -5.38
CA SER A 49 -13.57 8.56 -4.82
C SER A 49 -12.19 8.87 -5.36
N SER A 50 -11.90 10.11 -5.70
CA SER A 50 -10.59 10.52 -6.20
C SER A 50 -10.20 11.93 -5.74
N ALA A 51 -8.89 12.18 -5.70
CA ALA A 51 -8.31 13.48 -5.40
C ALA A 51 -7.02 13.67 -6.19
N VAL A 52 -6.74 14.93 -6.59
CA VAL A 52 -5.50 15.32 -7.26
C VAL A 52 -4.89 16.51 -6.53
N LEU A 53 -3.57 16.45 -6.31
CA LEU A 53 -2.77 17.53 -5.76
C LEU A 53 -1.79 18.02 -6.82
N VAL A 54 -1.57 19.35 -6.86
CA VAL A 54 -0.46 19.98 -7.58
C VAL A 54 0.37 20.74 -6.54
N GLY A 55 1.64 20.38 -6.42
CA GLY A 55 2.38 20.71 -5.21
C GLY A 55 1.67 20.09 -4.00
N ARG A 56 1.35 20.93 -3.02
CA ARG A 56 0.57 20.54 -1.83
C ARG A 56 -0.90 20.95 -1.91
N ASP A 57 -1.29 21.68 -2.94
CA ASP A 57 -2.66 22.18 -3.11
C ASP A 57 -3.55 21.06 -3.67
N LEU A 58 -4.69 20.86 -3.01
CA LEU A 58 -5.73 20.00 -3.51
C LEU A 58 -6.48 20.72 -4.63
N VAL A 59 -6.36 20.24 -5.86
CA VAL A 59 -6.89 20.90 -7.05
C VAL A 59 -8.13 20.22 -7.63
N ASP A 60 -8.39 18.96 -7.23
CA ASP A 60 -9.59 18.23 -7.62
C ASP A 60 -10.00 17.21 -6.55
N VAL A 61 -11.31 17.07 -6.34
CA VAL A 61 -11.94 16.00 -5.56
C VAL A 61 -13.22 15.58 -6.28
N ASN A 62 -13.40 14.29 -6.45
CA ASN A 62 -14.61 13.73 -7.05
C ASN A 62 -15.06 12.47 -6.30
N CYS A 63 -16.37 12.36 -6.06
CA CYS A 63 -17.02 11.16 -5.55
C CYS A 63 -18.21 10.86 -6.45
N VAL A 64 -18.25 9.66 -7.01
CA VAL A 64 -19.29 9.23 -7.95
C VAL A 64 -19.79 7.83 -7.61
N GLY A 65 -21.09 7.59 -7.79
CA GLY A 65 -21.74 6.31 -7.53
C GLY A 65 -22.08 6.08 -6.06
N TRP A 66 -21.95 4.85 -5.60
CA TRP A 66 -22.52 4.35 -4.37
C TRP A 66 -21.47 3.84 -3.39
N ALA A 67 -21.62 4.18 -2.12
CA ALA A 67 -20.92 3.50 -1.01
C ALA A 67 -21.54 2.11 -0.77
N ASP A 68 -22.84 1.99 -0.93
CA ASP A 68 -23.62 0.76 -0.88
C ASP A 68 -24.66 0.84 -2.01
N LYS A 69 -24.49 0.01 -3.03
CA LYS A 69 -25.31 0.03 -4.24
C LYS A 69 -26.72 -0.51 -3.97
N GLU A 70 -26.83 -1.56 -3.15
CA GLU A 70 -28.10 -2.18 -2.82
C GLU A 70 -28.97 -1.24 -1.95
N ALA A 71 -28.34 -0.54 -1.00
CA ALA A 71 -28.99 0.46 -0.17
C ALA A 71 -29.14 1.83 -0.85
N GLN A 72 -28.59 2.00 -2.07
CA GLN A 72 -28.52 3.27 -2.81
C GLN A 72 -27.95 4.43 -1.98
N THR A 73 -26.94 4.13 -1.15
CA THR A 73 -26.23 5.12 -0.34
C THR A 73 -25.20 5.84 -1.21
N PRO A 74 -25.36 7.14 -1.51
CA PRO A 74 -24.40 7.87 -2.34
C PRO A 74 -23.01 7.87 -1.72
N LEU A 75 -21.97 7.74 -2.55
CA LEU A 75 -20.60 7.80 -2.09
C LEU A 75 -20.20 9.23 -1.73
N ARG A 76 -19.54 9.40 -0.57
CA ARG A 76 -18.97 10.67 -0.10
C ARG A 76 -17.49 10.47 0.24
N ALA A 77 -16.75 11.55 0.31
CA ALA A 77 -15.32 11.54 0.59
C ALA A 77 -14.97 10.96 1.98
N ASP A 78 -15.87 11.08 2.96
CA ASP A 78 -15.70 10.59 4.32
C ASP A 78 -16.06 9.11 4.50
N HIS A 79 -16.45 8.40 3.43
CA HIS A 79 -16.65 6.96 3.51
C HIS A 79 -15.32 6.22 3.70
N ILE A 80 -15.39 5.13 4.46
CA ILE A 80 -14.24 4.34 4.87
C ILE A 80 -14.03 3.19 3.88
N PHE A 81 -12.82 3.10 3.34
CA PHE A 81 -12.40 2.06 2.39
C PHE A 81 -11.44 1.06 3.05
N ARG A 82 -11.53 -0.21 2.69
CA ARG A 82 -10.49 -1.19 2.98
C ARG A 82 -9.31 -0.88 2.05
N ILE A 83 -8.21 -0.35 2.60
CA ILE A 83 -7.09 0.12 1.76
C ILE A 83 -6.07 -0.96 1.44
N PHE A 84 -6.20 -2.15 2.04
CA PHE A 84 -5.31 -3.28 1.80
C PHE A 84 -3.84 -2.85 1.69
N SER A 85 -3.18 -3.14 0.59
CA SER A 85 -1.73 -2.92 0.43
C SER A 85 -1.28 -1.46 0.45
N ASN A 86 -2.18 -0.48 0.43
CA ASN A 86 -1.81 0.91 0.73
C ASN A 86 -1.35 1.08 2.18
N THR A 87 -1.71 0.16 3.09
CA THR A 87 -1.15 0.04 4.44
C THR A 87 0.39 0.02 4.44
N LYS A 88 1.00 -0.58 3.40
CA LYS A 88 2.46 -0.72 3.29
C LYS A 88 3.21 0.61 3.31
N LEU A 89 2.64 1.65 2.72
CA LEU A 89 3.25 2.99 2.76
C LEU A 89 3.34 3.50 4.21
N ILE A 90 2.28 3.33 5.00
CA ILE A 90 2.27 3.74 6.42
C ILE A 90 3.29 2.92 7.21
N THR A 91 3.38 1.62 6.96
CA THR A 91 4.34 0.73 7.62
C THR A 91 5.78 1.07 7.25
N SER A 92 6.04 1.38 5.98
CA SER A 92 7.36 1.86 5.53
C SER A 92 7.73 3.18 6.18
N CYS A 93 6.80 4.14 6.24
CA CYS A 93 7.02 5.40 6.96
C CYS A 93 7.32 5.17 8.46
N ALA A 94 6.63 4.22 9.11
CA ALA A 94 6.88 3.87 10.50
C ALA A 94 8.32 3.36 10.72
N ALA A 95 8.80 2.48 9.85
CA ALA A 95 10.19 2.02 9.90
C ALA A 95 11.17 3.15 9.59
N LEU A 96 10.88 3.99 8.59
CA LEU A 96 11.75 5.10 8.21
C LEU A 96 11.86 6.18 9.28
N LEU A 97 10.82 6.40 10.11
CA LEU A 97 10.93 7.25 11.29
C LEU A 97 11.95 6.71 12.30
N LEU A 98 11.96 5.40 12.54
CA LEU A 98 12.96 4.76 13.41
C LEU A 98 14.37 4.77 12.80
N PHE A 99 14.47 4.65 11.47
CA PHE A 99 15.72 4.84 10.73
C PHE A 99 16.27 6.26 10.92
N GLU A 100 15.44 7.30 10.81
CA GLU A 100 15.83 8.69 11.06
C GLU A 100 16.29 8.95 12.52
N GLU A 101 15.80 8.15 13.45
CA GLU A 101 16.22 8.16 14.85
C GLU A 101 17.52 7.37 15.10
N GLY A 102 18.12 6.79 14.06
CA GLY A 102 19.35 6.00 14.16
C GLY A 102 19.18 4.66 14.89
N LYS A 103 17.94 4.11 14.92
CA LYS A 103 17.66 2.84 15.60
C LYS A 103 18.17 1.63 14.84
N PHE A 104 18.39 1.76 13.56
CA PHE A 104 18.99 0.77 12.67
C PHE A 104 19.53 1.43 11.40
N GLN A 105 20.35 0.70 10.64
CA GLN A 105 20.73 1.03 9.27
C GLN A 105 19.97 0.15 8.28
N LEU A 106 19.71 0.64 7.05
CA LEU A 106 18.96 -0.12 6.04
C LEU A 106 19.60 -1.48 5.72
N ASP A 107 20.92 -1.57 5.81
CA ASP A 107 21.68 -2.79 5.50
C ASP A 107 21.98 -3.66 6.74
N ASP A 108 21.45 -3.32 7.90
CA ASP A 108 21.53 -4.16 9.07
C ASP A 108 20.83 -5.50 8.83
N PRO A 109 21.42 -6.62 9.27
CA PRO A 109 20.79 -7.94 9.24
C PRO A 109 19.53 -7.96 10.11
N ILE A 110 18.41 -8.45 9.56
CA ILE A 110 17.14 -8.52 10.30
C ILE A 110 17.22 -9.39 11.56
N GLU A 111 18.06 -10.42 11.55
CA GLU A 111 18.26 -11.31 12.69
C GLU A 111 18.86 -10.63 13.91
N THR A 112 19.45 -9.46 13.77
CA THR A 112 19.88 -8.60 14.89
C THR A 112 18.70 -8.20 15.78
N PHE A 113 17.52 -8.05 15.18
CA PHE A 113 16.28 -7.61 15.83
C PHE A 113 15.26 -8.76 15.99
N ILE A 114 15.26 -9.69 15.04
CA ILE A 114 14.34 -10.83 14.96
C ILE A 114 15.18 -12.11 14.75
N PRO A 115 15.76 -12.66 15.82
CA PRO A 115 16.71 -13.80 15.71
C PRO A 115 16.14 -15.05 15.02
N GLN A 116 14.81 -15.23 15.06
CA GLN A 116 14.14 -16.34 14.37
C GLN A 116 14.36 -16.34 12.85
N LEU A 117 14.76 -15.22 12.26
CA LEU A 117 15.04 -15.09 10.83
C LEU A 117 16.52 -15.31 10.48
N ALA A 118 17.36 -15.75 11.42
CA ALA A 118 18.76 -16.12 11.17
C ALA A 118 18.88 -17.43 10.37
N ASN A 119 20.05 -17.65 9.76
CA ASN A 119 20.46 -18.91 9.13
C ASN A 119 19.45 -19.45 8.10
N ARG A 120 18.92 -18.56 7.26
CA ARG A 120 17.89 -18.93 6.29
C ARG A 120 18.39 -19.89 5.24
N LYS A 121 17.49 -20.77 4.78
CA LYS A 121 17.67 -21.61 3.59
C LYS A 121 16.91 -21.00 2.41
N VAL A 122 17.34 -21.32 1.22
CA VAL A 122 16.76 -20.83 -0.04
C VAL A 122 16.42 -22.05 -0.89
N LEU A 123 15.25 -22.08 -1.49
CA LEU A 123 14.87 -23.12 -2.46
C LEU A 123 15.83 -23.10 -3.64
N ARG A 124 16.28 -24.29 -4.07
CA ARG A 124 17.03 -24.40 -5.31
C ARG A 124 16.15 -24.06 -6.50
N PRO A 125 16.70 -23.49 -7.59
CA PRO A 125 15.93 -23.24 -8.81
C PRO A 125 15.23 -24.51 -9.31
N GLY A 126 13.90 -24.43 -9.47
CA GLY A 126 13.08 -25.56 -9.91
C GLY A 126 12.74 -26.59 -8.82
N ALA A 127 13.02 -26.29 -7.54
CA ALA A 127 12.67 -27.16 -6.43
C ALA A 127 11.16 -27.51 -6.43
N SER A 128 10.86 -28.79 -6.38
CA SER A 128 9.50 -29.32 -6.25
C SER A 128 9.18 -29.81 -4.83
N MET A 129 10.18 -29.81 -3.95
CA MET A 129 10.08 -30.19 -2.54
C MET A 129 10.62 -29.07 -1.65
N LEU A 130 10.02 -28.92 -0.47
CA LEU A 130 10.33 -27.83 0.46
C LEU A 130 11.73 -27.94 1.08
N ASP A 131 12.30 -29.14 1.14
CA ASP A 131 13.62 -29.44 1.69
C ASP A 131 14.75 -29.39 0.64
N ASP A 132 14.41 -29.25 -0.65
CA ASP A 132 15.40 -29.04 -1.70
C ASP A 132 15.94 -27.61 -1.64
N THR A 133 16.87 -27.39 -0.74
CA THR A 133 17.37 -26.08 -0.36
C THR A 133 18.89 -25.99 -0.41
N GLU A 134 19.38 -24.76 -0.45
CA GLU A 134 20.76 -24.38 -0.16
C GLU A 134 20.83 -23.31 0.93
N PRO A 135 21.94 -23.08 1.62
CA PRO A 135 22.06 -21.95 2.55
C PRO A 135 21.88 -20.61 1.85
N ALA A 136 21.28 -19.64 2.54
CA ALA A 136 21.33 -18.26 2.10
C ALA A 136 22.78 -17.76 2.09
N ARG A 137 23.18 -17.07 1.02
CA ARG A 137 24.56 -16.56 0.83
C ARG A 137 24.84 -15.29 1.61
N ARG A 138 23.78 -14.64 2.09
CA ARG A 138 23.80 -13.42 2.92
C ARG A 138 22.56 -13.36 3.79
N SER A 139 22.63 -12.57 4.83
CA SER A 139 21.50 -12.23 5.68
C SER A 139 20.42 -11.45 4.92
N ILE A 140 19.18 -11.58 5.35
CA ILE A 140 18.12 -10.63 4.97
C ILE A 140 18.42 -9.30 5.64
N THR A 141 18.44 -8.21 4.90
CA THR A 141 18.56 -6.86 5.46
C THR A 141 17.19 -6.18 5.56
N ILE A 142 17.12 -5.08 6.34
CA ILE A 142 15.90 -4.27 6.44
C ILE A 142 15.56 -3.67 5.07
N ARG A 143 16.57 -3.26 4.28
CA ARG A 143 16.40 -2.82 2.88
C ARG A 143 15.72 -3.90 2.04
N HIS A 144 16.16 -5.16 2.14
CA HIS A 144 15.56 -6.27 1.39
C HIS A 144 14.07 -6.47 1.74
N LEU A 145 13.70 -6.28 3.01
CA LEU A 145 12.30 -6.37 3.44
C LEU A 145 11.47 -5.21 2.90
N LEU A 146 11.95 -3.97 3.04
CA LEU A 146 11.26 -2.77 2.56
C LEU A 146 11.10 -2.75 1.04
N SER A 147 12.00 -3.38 0.29
CA SER A 147 11.97 -3.45 -1.18
C SER A 147 11.41 -4.75 -1.74
N HIS A 148 10.87 -5.63 -0.92
CA HIS A 148 10.39 -6.96 -1.35
C HIS A 148 11.45 -7.80 -2.08
N SER A 149 12.73 -7.63 -1.75
CA SER A 149 13.83 -8.42 -2.30
C SER A 149 14.45 -9.41 -1.30
N ALA A 150 13.73 -9.72 -0.22
CA ALA A 150 14.17 -10.63 0.84
C ALA A 150 14.09 -12.13 0.49
N GLY A 151 13.36 -12.48 -0.56
CA GLY A 151 13.06 -13.89 -0.89
C GLY A 151 11.89 -14.50 -0.09
N LEU A 152 11.17 -13.70 0.69
CA LEU A 152 9.90 -14.10 1.29
C LEU A 152 8.79 -14.15 0.23
N SER A 153 7.74 -14.94 0.45
CA SER A 153 6.56 -15.03 -0.41
C SER A 153 5.29 -14.57 0.31
N TYR A 154 4.16 -14.70 -0.34
CA TYR A 154 2.85 -14.33 0.24
C TYR A 154 1.93 -15.53 0.47
N GLY A 155 2.11 -16.62 -0.28
CA GLY A 155 1.15 -17.73 -0.29
C GLY A 155 -0.22 -17.35 -0.89
N LEU A 156 -0.26 -16.32 -1.76
CA LEU A 156 -1.48 -15.83 -2.41
C LEU A 156 -1.40 -15.80 -3.95
N PHE A 157 -0.21 -15.56 -4.52
CA PHE A 157 -0.07 -15.16 -5.92
C PHE A 157 0.55 -16.20 -6.84
N ASP A 158 1.02 -17.33 -6.30
CA ASP A 158 1.65 -18.40 -7.06
C ASP A 158 1.07 -19.78 -6.67
N PRO A 159 -0.23 -20.00 -6.96
CA PRO A 159 -0.87 -21.27 -6.64
C PRO A 159 -0.19 -22.42 -7.43
N GLY A 160 0.21 -23.48 -6.70
CA GLY A 160 0.91 -24.62 -7.26
C GLY A 160 2.41 -24.64 -6.99
N SER A 161 3.02 -23.54 -6.56
CA SER A 161 4.39 -23.58 -6.07
C SER A 161 4.48 -24.26 -4.68
N VAL A 162 5.62 -24.92 -4.40
CA VAL A 162 5.86 -25.57 -3.11
C VAL A 162 5.79 -24.57 -1.95
N ILE A 163 6.26 -23.34 -2.16
CA ILE A 163 6.25 -22.29 -1.15
C ILE A 163 4.83 -21.78 -0.86
N PHE A 164 3.98 -21.65 -1.89
CA PHE A 164 2.57 -21.29 -1.72
C PHE A 164 1.86 -22.28 -0.78
N THR A 165 2.01 -23.58 -1.04
CA THR A 165 1.42 -24.64 -0.21
C THR A 165 1.92 -24.54 1.22
N ALA A 166 3.24 -24.40 1.42
CA ALA A 166 3.85 -24.32 2.75
C ALA A 166 3.39 -23.10 3.56
N TYR A 167 3.24 -21.92 2.94
CA TYR A 167 2.73 -20.72 3.61
C TYR A 167 1.28 -20.89 4.07
N ASN A 168 0.45 -21.58 3.26
CA ASN A 168 -0.95 -21.86 3.61
C ASN A 168 -1.05 -22.92 4.71
N GLU A 169 -0.29 -24.01 4.65
CA GLU A 169 -0.26 -25.05 5.70
C GLU A 169 0.23 -24.48 7.04
N ARG A 170 1.27 -23.65 7.02
CA ARG A 170 1.78 -22.94 8.20
C ARG A 170 0.89 -21.79 8.66
N LYS A 171 -0.17 -21.47 7.89
CA LYS A 171 -1.13 -20.39 8.19
C LYS A 171 -0.43 -19.05 8.44
N VAL A 172 0.58 -18.72 7.62
CA VAL A 172 1.37 -17.48 7.75
C VAL A 172 0.48 -16.24 7.81
N LEU A 173 -0.62 -16.21 7.07
CA LEU A 173 -1.56 -15.09 7.01
C LEU A 173 -2.73 -15.17 8.01
N ASN A 174 -2.69 -16.07 9.01
CA ASN A 174 -3.77 -16.22 9.98
C ASN A 174 -3.99 -14.93 10.81
N PRO A 175 -5.15 -14.26 10.72
CA PRO A 175 -5.42 -13.04 11.46
C PRO A 175 -5.54 -13.24 12.98
N ALA A 176 -5.80 -14.48 13.43
CA ALA A 176 -5.88 -14.83 14.85
C ALA A 176 -4.50 -14.95 15.52
N THR A 177 -3.40 -14.82 14.77
CA THR A 177 -2.03 -14.93 15.28
C THR A 177 -1.38 -13.55 15.25
N PRO A 178 -0.75 -13.04 16.32
CA PRO A 178 -0.04 -11.76 16.32
C PRO A 178 1.16 -11.80 15.37
N LEU A 179 1.79 -10.64 15.13
CA LEU A 179 2.97 -10.54 14.25
C LEU A 179 4.13 -11.44 14.72
N SER A 180 4.34 -11.59 16.04
CA SER A 180 5.35 -12.52 16.57
C SER A 180 5.09 -13.97 16.14
N GLY A 181 3.85 -14.47 16.26
CA GLY A 181 3.50 -15.82 15.82
C GLY A 181 3.56 -16.00 14.30
N MET A 182 3.40 -14.94 13.51
CA MET A 182 3.69 -14.99 12.08
C MET A 182 5.20 -15.21 11.84
N ILE A 183 6.06 -14.54 12.59
CA ILE A 183 7.52 -14.75 12.50
C ILE A 183 7.86 -16.21 12.82
N ASP A 184 7.26 -16.78 13.87
CA ASP A 184 7.48 -18.20 14.23
C ASP A 184 7.03 -19.14 13.09
N ALA A 185 5.90 -18.82 12.42
CA ALA A 185 5.44 -19.58 11.26
C ALA A 185 6.38 -19.47 10.04
N LEU A 186 7.11 -18.37 9.91
CA LEU A 186 8.07 -18.11 8.82
C LEU A 186 9.44 -18.72 9.10
N ALA A 187 9.80 -18.95 10.38
CA ALA A 187 11.16 -19.26 10.80
C ALA A 187 11.77 -20.48 10.06
N ASP A 188 11.00 -21.53 9.87
CA ASP A 188 11.43 -22.79 9.25
C ASP A 188 11.19 -22.86 7.73
N LEU A 189 10.47 -21.87 7.15
CA LEU A 189 10.16 -21.86 5.72
C LEU A 189 11.35 -21.35 4.91
N PRO A 190 11.73 -21.98 3.80
CA PRO A 190 12.81 -21.46 2.96
C PRO A 190 12.39 -20.17 2.25
N LEU A 191 13.39 -19.40 1.82
CA LEU A 191 13.22 -18.28 0.91
C LEU A 191 13.03 -18.81 -0.52
N THR A 192 12.36 -18.05 -1.37
CA THR A 192 12.14 -18.39 -2.79
C THR A 192 13.40 -18.20 -3.63
N TYR A 193 14.27 -17.26 -3.23
CA TYR A 193 15.56 -16.97 -3.89
C TYR A 193 16.52 -16.28 -2.91
N GLN A 194 17.77 -16.13 -3.32
CA GLN A 194 18.81 -15.49 -2.52
C GLN A 194 18.45 -14.02 -2.22
N PRO A 195 18.58 -13.54 -0.97
CA PRO A 195 18.26 -12.16 -0.61
C PRO A 195 18.98 -11.14 -1.52
N GLY A 196 18.22 -10.17 -2.03
CA GLY A 196 18.69 -9.10 -2.90
C GLY A 196 18.82 -9.47 -4.38
N THR A 197 18.48 -10.70 -4.80
CA THR A 197 18.70 -11.14 -6.20
C THR A 197 17.46 -11.09 -7.08
N SER A 198 16.27 -10.93 -6.51
CA SER A 198 15.00 -10.86 -7.24
C SER A 198 13.98 -10.05 -6.47
N PHE A 199 12.89 -9.70 -7.10
CA PHE A 199 11.71 -9.13 -6.46
C PHE A 199 10.63 -10.21 -6.26
N GLU A 200 10.09 -10.28 -5.05
CA GLU A 200 8.90 -11.10 -4.74
C GLU A 200 7.99 -10.35 -3.80
N TYR A 201 6.83 -9.95 -4.30
CA TYR A 201 5.82 -9.31 -3.48
C TYR A 201 5.37 -10.25 -2.35
N SER A 202 5.49 -9.83 -1.08
CA SER A 202 5.53 -10.76 0.02
C SER A 202 5.03 -10.19 1.34
N VAL A 203 5.01 -11.02 2.38
CA VAL A 203 4.78 -10.63 3.79
C VAL A 203 5.95 -9.82 4.40
N ALA A 204 6.93 -9.41 3.60
CA ALA A 204 8.09 -8.67 4.08
C ALA A 204 7.70 -7.42 4.88
N ILE A 205 6.65 -6.70 4.48
CA ILE A 205 6.19 -5.50 5.19
C ILE A 205 5.48 -5.85 6.51
N ASP A 206 4.93 -7.05 6.66
CA ASP A 206 4.47 -7.54 7.97
C ASP A 206 5.66 -7.83 8.90
N VAL A 207 6.79 -8.30 8.35
CA VAL A 207 8.05 -8.44 9.10
C VAL A 207 8.57 -7.06 9.51
N ILE A 208 8.47 -6.04 8.67
CA ILE A 208 8.79 -4.65 9.02
C ILE A 208 7.87 -4.13 10.14
N ALA A 209 6.57 -4.43 10.11
CA ALA A 209 5.68 -4.07 11.22
C ALA A 209 6.13 -4.72 12.55
N ARG A 210 6.57 -6.00 12.50
CA ARG A 210 7.17 -6.66 13.66
C ARG A 210 8.48 -6.01 14.10
N LEU A 211 9.34 -5.60 13.17
CA LEU A 211 10.56 -4.85 13.48
C LEU A 211 10.23 -3.55 14.22
N VAL A 212 9.21 -2.82 13.78
CA VAL A 212 8.73 -1.60 14.49
C VAL A 212 8.33 -1.92 15.93
N GLU A 213 7.58 -3.03 16.15
CA GLU A 213 7.22 -3.45 17.51
C GLU A 213 8.45 -3.75 18.38
N VAL A 214 9.42 -4.49 17.83
CA VAL A 214 10.64 -4.89 18.56
C VAL A 214 11.47 -3.68 18.95
N ILE A 215 11.69 -2.76 18.02
CA ILE A 215 12.55 -1.60 18.25
C ILE A 215 11.87 -0.58 19.17
N SER A 216 10.57 -0.35 18.98
CA SER A 216 9.84 0.67 19.75
C SER A 216 9.36 0.17 21.12
N GLY A 217 9.26 -1.14 21.32
CA GLY A 217 8.66 -1.73 22.50
C GLY A 217 7.14 -1.53 22.60
N GLN A 218 6.48 -1.12 21.52
CA GLN A 218 5.05 -0.83 21.47
C GLN A 218 4.34 -1.73 20.46
N PRO A 219 3.05 -2.07 20.68
CA PRO A 219 2.21 -2.67 19.62
C PRO A 219 2.21 -1.80 18.36
N PHE A 220 2.17 -2.42 17.19
CA PHE A 220 2.28 -1.71 15.92
C PHE A 220 1.19 -0.66 15.72
N ASP A 221 -0.07 -0.97 16.11
CA ASP A 221 -1.20 -0.02 16.05
C ASP A 221 -0.95 1.24 16.88
N LYS A 222 -0.37 1.10 18.09
CA LYS A 222 -0.06 2.21 18.99
C LYS A 222 1.07 3.07 18.44
N PHE A 223 2.08 2.44 17.86
CA PHE A 223 3.19 3.17 17.25
C PHE A 223 2.70 4.04 16.09
N ILE A 224 1.99 3.47 15.11
CA ILE A 224 1.50 4.26 13.97
C ILE A 224 0.49 5.32 14.41
N GLN A 225 -0.38 5.02 15.39
CA GLN A 225 -1.34 5.99 15.91
C GLN A 225 -0.64 7.23 16.49
N SER A 226 0.40 7.03 17.32
CA SER A 226 1.08 8.13 17.99
C SER A 226 2.07 8.88 17.10
N ARG A 227 2.64 8.20 16.09
CA ARG A 227 3.76 8.74 15.32
C ARG A 227 3.39 9.18 13.90
N ILE A 228 2.27 8.70 13.37
CA ILE A 228 1.82 8.98 11.99
C ILE A 228 0.39 9.47 11.97
N LEU A 229 -0.56 8.61 12.39
CA LEU A 229 -1.98 8.89 12.19
C LEU A 229 -2.45 10.10 13.01
N GLY A 230 -2.12 10.16 14.28
CA GLY A 230 -2.44 11.30 15.15
C GLY A 230 -1.82 12.61 14.67
N PRO A 231 -0.49 12.69 14.47
CA PRO A 231 0.16 13.90 13.94
C PRO A 231 -0.37 14.39 12.59
N LEU A 232 -0.81 13.49 11.72
CA LEU A 232 -1.39 13.82 10.41
C LEU A 232 -2.91 14.07 10.46
N GLY A 233 -3.54 13.89 11.62
CA GLY A 233 -4.99 14.00 11.79
C GLY A 233 -5.78 12.93 11.03
N MET A 234 -5.20 11.77 10.74
CA MET A 234 -5.82 10.65 10.03
C MET A 234 -6.76 9.89 10.96
N VAL A 235 -7.87 10.51 11.31
CA VAL A 235 -8.79 10.07 12.38
C VAL A 235 -9.58 8.80 12.04
N ASP A 236 -9.73 8.49 10.77
CA ASP A 236 -10.48 7.33 10.27
C ASP A 236 -9.59 6.17 9.82
N THR A 237 -8.26 6.37 9.83
CA THR A 237 -7.31 5.31 9.46
C THR A 237 -7.02 4.41 10.66
N ARG A 238 -7.40 3.13 10.55
CA ARG A 238 -7.33 2.20 11.68
C ARG A 238 -7.46 0.73 11.24
N PHE A 239 -7.17 -0.21 12.15
CA PHE A 239 -7.34 -1.66 11.90
C PHE A 239 -8.79 -2.13 12.10
N VAL A 240 -9.58 -1.42 12.91
CA VAL A 240 -10.97 -1.79 13.23
C VAL A 240 -11.86 -0.55 13.15
N VAL A 241 -12.95 -0.65 12.41
CA VAL A 241 -13.97 0.40 12.31
C VAL A 241 -14.85 0.34 13.56
N PRO A 242 -14.92 1.39 14.37
CA PRO A 242 -15.82 1.45 15.53
C PRO A 242 -17.27 1.28 15.11
N GLU A 243 -18.09 0.70 15.97
CA GLU A 243 -19.51 0.41 15.71
C GLU A 243 -20.27 1.63 15.17
N LYS A 244 -20.05 2.80 15.77
CA LYS A 244 -20.68 4.07 15.35
C LYS A 244 -20.33 4.50 13.91
N ASP A 245 -19.19 4.03 13.38
CA ASP A 245 -18.67 4.41 12.06
C ASP A 245 -18.88 3.29 11.01
N GLN A 246 -19.38 2.11 11.39
CA GLN A 246 -19.54 0.97 10.48
C GLN A 246 -20.50 1.27 9.31
N GLY A 247 -21.47 2.15 9.51
CA GLY A 247 -22.35 2.63 8.43
C GLY A 247 -21.63 3.46 7.35
N ARG A 248 -20.38 3.90 7.61
CA ARG A 248 -19.52 4.60 6.63
C ARG A 248 -18.62 3.66 5.87
N LEU A 249 -18.54 2.37 6.24
CA LEU A 249 -17.67 1.40 5.54
C LEU A 249 -18.31 1.04 4.20
N VAL A 250 -17.59 1.33 3.11
CA VAL A 250 -18.03 1.05 1.73
C VAL A 250 -18.23 -0.45 1.52
N ALA A 251 -19.33 -0.83 0.89
CA ALA A 251 -19.61 -2.20 0.52
C ALA A 251 -18.56 -2.74 -0.46
N TYR A 252 -18.16 -4.01 -0.29
CA TYR A 252 -17.14 -4.65 -1.10
C TYR A 252 -17.76 -5.57 -2.15
N TYR A 253 -17.30 -5.47 -3.38
CA TYR A 253 -17.89 -6.17 -4.51
C TYR A 253 -16.90 -7.08 -5.22
N ALA A 254 -17.39 -8.21 -5.73
CA ALA A 254 -16.74 -8.99 -6.77
C ALA A 254 -17.29 -8.60 -8.13
N GLY A 255 -16.46 -8.54 -9.16
CA GLY A 255 -16.90 -8.39 -10.55
C GLY A 255 -17.49 -9.68 -11.08
N ALA A 256 -18.27 -9.60 -12.17
CA ALA A 256 -18.89 -10.76 -12.81
C ALA A 256 -17.88 -11.78 -13.33
N ASP A 257 -16.67 -11.33 -13.64
CA ASP A 257 -15.58 -12.16 -14.12
C ASP A 257 -14.23 -11.59 -13.63
N LEU A 258 -13.38 -12.45 -13.06
CA LEU A 258 -12.04 -12.02 -12.58
C LEU A 258 -11.05 -11.83 -13.74
N MET A 259 -11.25 -12.56 -14.84
CA MET A 259 -10.36 -12.51 -16.00
C MET A 259 -10.77 -11.44 -17.00
N ASP A 260 -12.02 -10.97 -16.94
CA ASP A 260 -12.52 -9.84 -17.73
C ASP A 260 -13.03 -8.73 -16.81
N PRO A 261 -12.15 -7.79 -16.41
CA PRO A 261 -12.52 -6.69 -15.53
C PRO A 261 -13.56 -5.75 -16.13
N MET A 262 -13.73 -5.76 -17.46
CA MET A 262 -14.70 -4.91 -18.18
C MET A 262 -16.07 -5.57 -18.38
N LYS A 263 -16.26 -6.80 -17.92
CA LYS A 263 -17.56 -7.46 -17.95
C LYS A 263 -18.50 -6.83 -16.91
N PRO A 264 -19.66 -6.28 -17.32
CA PRO A 264 -20.62 -5.69 -16.41
C PRO A 264 -21.18 -6.69 -15.40
N GLY A 265 -21.36 -6.22 -14.16
CA GLY A 265 -21.95 -7.00 -13.09
C GLY A 265 -21.12 -6.93 -11.81
N LEU A 266 -21.81 -6.70 -10.71
CA LEU A 266 -21.23 -6.62 -9.37
C LEU A 266 -22.03 -7.49 -8.41
N THR A 267 -21.34 -8.28 -7.62
CA THR A 267 -21.92 -9.08 -6.53
C THR A 267 -21.28 -8.65 -5.22
N ARG A 268 -22.11 -8.27 -4.24
CA ARG A 268 -21.62 -7.88 -2.90
C ARG A 268 -20.93 -9.06 -2.21
N THR A 269 -19.75 -8.81 -1.61
CA THR A 269 -18.94 -9.83 -0.93
C THR A 269 -18.14 -9.23 0.23
N ASP A 270 -18.82 -8.75 1.28
CA ASP A 270 -18.18 -8.09 2.44
C ASP A 270 -17.34 -9.03 3.32
N ASN A 271 -17.22 -10.29 2.95
CA ASN A 271 -16.48 -11.31 3.72
C ASN A 271 -14.96 -11.34 3.41
N SER A 272 -14.45 -10.39 2.62
CA SER A 272 -13.02 -10.32 2.27
C SER A 272 -12.26 -9.37 3.20
N PRO A 273 -11.03 -9.71 3.66
CA PRO A 273 -10.29 -10.97 3.40
C PRO A 273 -10.77 -12.18 4.20
N TYR A 274 -11.64 -11.99 5.19
CA TYR A 274 -12.33 -13.01 5.97
C TYR A 274 -13.63 -12.42 6.57
N PRO A 275 -14.61 -13.25 6.98
CA PRO A 275 -15.87 -12.77 7.55
C PRO A 275 -15.66 -11.90 8.80
N GLY A 276 -16.25 -10.70 8.80
CA GLY A 276 -16.13 -9.74 9.89
C GLY A 276 -14.78 -8.99 9.96
N ALA A 277 -13.94 -9.11 8.92
CA ALA A 277 -12.72 -8.33 8.80
C ALA A 277 -13.01 -6.83 8.94
N TYR A 278 -12.14 -6.13 9.66
CA TYR A 278 -12.23 -4.70 10.00
C TYR A 278 -13.39 -4.30 10.93
N LEU A 279 -14.32 -5.22 11.26
CA LEU A 279 -15.45 -4.95 12.16
C LEU A 279 -15.21 -5.44 13.59
N LYS A 280 -14.23 -6.32 13.78
CA LYS A 280 -13.86 -6.89 15.08
C LYS A 280 -12.34 -6.86 15.28
N PRO A 281 -11.88 -6.63 16.52
CA PRO A 281 -10.45 -6.70 16.82
C PRO A 281 -9.88 -8.08 16.52
N VAL A 282 -8.67 -8.10 15.97
CA VAL A 282 -7.86 -9.31 15.77
C VAL A 282 -6.47 -9.09 16.36
N PRO A 283 -5.76 -10.15 16.80
CA PRO A 283 -4.43 -10.02 17.39
C PRO A 283 -3.38 -9.49 16.40
N ARG A 284 -3.58 -9.69 15.10
CA ARG A 284 -2.62 -9.27 14.08
C ARG A 284 -2.92 -7.87 13.58
N PHE A 285 -2.01 -6.95 13.85
CA PHE A 285 -1.96 -5.65 13.19
C PHE A 285 -1.15 -5.79 11.89
N ASN A 286 -1.83 -6.29 10.84
CA ASN A 286 -1.22 -6.63 9.56
C ASN A 286 -0.65 -5.36 8.89
N GLY A 287 0.68 -5.22 8.89
CA GLY A 287 1.38 -4.09 8.28
C GLY A 287 1.39 -4.11 6.77
N GLY A 288 1.12 -5.27 6.17
CA GLY A 288 1.03 -5.44 4.73
C GLY A 288 -0.34 -5.11 4.12
N GLY A 289 -1.42 -4.97 4.94
CA GLY A 289 -2.76 -4.80 4.35
C GLY A 289 -3.92 -4.64 5.31
N GLY A 290 -3.68 -4.35 6.59
CA GLY A 290 -4.68 -4.44 7.65
C GLY A 290 -5.49 -3.17 7.92
N LEU A 291 -5.20 -2.04 7.27
CA LEU A 291 -5.86 -0.77 7.56
C LEU A 291 -7.10 -0.53 6.68
N VAL A 292 -8.02 0.23 7.26
CA VAL A 292 -9.02 1.02 6.54
C VAL A 292 -8.61 2.49 6.57
N SER A 293 -9.14 3.29 5.64
CA SER A 293 -8.88 4.74 5.58
C SER A 293 -9.98 5.45 4.76
N THR A 294 -9.95 6.77 4.76
CA THR A 294 -10.81 7.64 3.94
C THR A 294 -9.99 8.40 2.90
N LEU A 295 -10.67 9.07 1.98
CA LEU A 295 -10.00 9.95 1.01
C LEU A 295 -9.26 11.11 1.71
N PRO A 296 -9.85 11.84 2.70
CA PRO A 296 -9.15 12.89 3.45
C PRO A 296 -7.86 12.40 4.12
N ASP A 297 -7.95 11.28 4.87
CA ASP A 297 -6.80 10.71 5.57
C ASP A 297 -5.68 10.31 4.60
N THR A 298 -6.05 9.68 3.48
CA THR A 298 -5.06 9.27 2.47
C THR A 298 -4.42 10.50 1.81
N VAL A 299 -5.19 11.55 1.52
CA VAL A 299 -4.68 12.83 1.00
C VAL A 299 -3.71 13.48 2.01
N ALA A 300 -4.04 13.47 3.31
CA ALA A 300 -3.15 13.98 4.35
C ALA A 300 -1.81 13.24 4.39
N LEU A 301 -1.83 11.90 4.32
CA LEU A 301 -0.62 11.08 4.22
C LEU A 301 0.20 11.46 2.98
N ILE A 302 -0.41 11.47 1.80
CA ILE A 302 0.30 11.78 0.54
C ILE A 302 0.86 13.20 0.60
N ARG A 303 0.09 14.18 1.06
CA ARG A 303 0.54 15.58 1.24
C ARG A 303 1.76 15.68 2.16
N SER A 304 1.82 14.85 3.20
CA SER A 304 2.96 14.81 4.14
C SER A 304 4.26 14.27 3.54
N LEU A 305 4.19 13.65 2.37
CA LEU A 305 5.35 13.15 1.61
C LEU A 305 5.78 14.09 0.47
N LEU A 306 5.05 15.20 0.27
CA LEU A 306 5.36 16.19 -0.77
C LEU A 306 6.22 17.33 -0.21
N PRO A 307 7.16 17.87 -1.02
CA PRO A 307 7.99 19.00 -0.62
C PRO A 307 7.17 20.29 -0.47
N GLY A 308 7.79 21.35 0.07
CA GLY A 308 7.18 22.66 0.16
C GLY A 308 6.32 22.90 1.39
N GLY A 309 6.48 22.11 2.45
CA GLY A 309 5.79 22.30 3.74
C GLY A 309 6.23 21.26 4.77
N PRO A 310 5.53 21.16 5.91
CA PRO A 310 5.83 20.13 6.90
C PRO A 310 5.74 18.73 6.29
N THR A 311 6.76 17.91 6.52
CA THR A 311 6.83 16.53 6.00
C THR A 311 6.95 15.54 7.14
N LEU A 312 6.36 14.34 6.94
CA LEU A 312 6.43 13.24 7.90
C LEU A 312 7.88 12.73 8.06
N LEU A 313 8.61 12.67 6.95
CA LEU A 313 10.00 12.21 6.87
C LEU A 313 10.92 13.36 6.45
N LYS A 314 12.22 13.24 6.76
CA LYS A 314 13.23 14.20 6.28
C LYS A 314 13.37 14.15 4.77
N PRO A 315 13.84 15.23 4.13
CA PRO A 315 14.04 15.25 2.67
C PRO A 315 14.94 14.12 2.16
N GLU A 316 16.00 13.79 2.91
CA GLU A 316 16.94 12.72 2.55
C GLU A 316 16.27 11.34 2.58
N THR A 317 15.38 11.12 3.55
CA THR A 317 14.62 9.88 3.67
C THR A 317 13.52 9.79 2.61
N LEU A 318 12.88 10.91 2.27
CA LEU A 318 11.93 10.97 1.14
C LEU A 318 12.62 10.64 -0.19
N ALA A 319 13.87 11.08 -0.39
CA ALA A 319 14.66 10.71 -1.57
C ALA A 319 14.88 9.18 -1.63
N LEU A 320 15.27 8.56 -0.51
CA LEU A 320 15.44 7.10 -0.43
C LEU A 320 14.13 6.33 -0.74
N LEU A 321 12.98 6.91 -0.40
CA LEU A 321 11.68 6.31 -0.68
C LEU A 321 11.40 6.23 -2.18
N THR A 322 11.90 7.18 -2.97
CA THR A 322 11.72 7.29 -4.41
C THR A 322 12.91 6.77 -5.23
N ASP A 323 13.99 6.33 -4.59
CA ASP A 323 15.14 5.73 -5.27
C ASP A 323 14.93 4.23 -5.48
N ASN A 324 15.43 3.70 -6.60
CA ASN A 324 15.41 2.26 -6.85
C ASN A 324 16.25 1.51 -5.82
N GLN A 325 15.63 0.56 -5.12
CA GLN A 325 16.25 -0.27 -4.09
C GLN A 325 16.53 -1.70 -4.55
N LEU A 326 16.16 -2.05 -5.78
CA LEU A 326 16.43 -3.35 -6.38
C LEU A 326 17.82 -3.36 -7.04
N ALA A 327 18.44 -4.52 -7.11
CA ALA A 327 19.68 -4.71 -7.83
C ALA A 327 19.50 -4.39 -9.33
N ASP A 328 20.60 -4.08 -10.01
CA ASP A 328 20.62 -3.81 -11.45
C ASP A 328 20.00 -4.97 -12.24
N GLY A 329 19.09 -4.63 -13.15
CA GLY A 329 18.37 -5.60 -13.98
C GLY A 329 17.25 -6.36 -13.28
N VAL A 330 16.98 -6.10 -12.00
CA VAL A 330 15.83 -6.67 -11.28
C VAL A 330 14.62 -5.74 -11.44
N TRP A 331 13.52 -6.29 -11.92
CA TRP A 331 12.27 -5.57 -12.14
C TRP A 331 11.15 -6.11 -11.25
N LEU A 332 10.07 -5.34 -11.09
CA LEU A 332 8.85 -5.87 -10.50
C LEU A 332 8.39 -7.09 -11.29
N ARG A 333 7.95 -8.11 -10.58
CA ARG A 333 7.35 -9.31 -11.16
C ARG A 333 6.17 -9.78 -10.33
N PHE A 334 5.20 -10.35 -11.02
CA PHE A 334 4.08 -11.06 -10.39
C PHE A 334 3.84 -12.37 -11.16
N ALA A 335 3.52 -13.45 -10.44
CA ALA A 335 3.34 -14.77 -11.06
C ALA A 335 2.37 -14.76 -12.27
N MET A 336 1.27 -13.99 -12.16
CA MET A 336 0.27 -13.89 -13.22
C MET A 336 0.64 -12.95 -14.38
N MET A 337 1.55 -11.98 -14.15
CA MET A 337 1.88 -10.93 -15.14
C MET A 337 3.30 -11.04 -15.68
N GLY A 338 4.12 -11.90 -15.07
CA GLY A 338 5.54 -11.98 -15.38
C GLY A 338 6.32 -10.75 -14.90
N GLU A 339 7.43 -10.46 -15.55
CA GLU A 339 8.33 -9.36 -15.25
C GLU A 339 7.83 -8.07 -15.91
N LEU A 340 7.73 -7.00 -15.13
CA LEU A 340 7.30 -5.67 -15.57
C LEU A 340 8.53 -4.80 -15.84
N LYS A 341 9.15 -4.95 -17.00
CA LYS A 341 10.34 -4.18 -17.40
C LYS A 341 10.08 -2.68 -17.32
N GLY A 342 11.05 -1.94 -16.79
CA GLY A 342 10.93 -0.51 -16.55
C GLY A 342 10.24 -0.15 -15.23
N LYS A 343 9.75 -1.14 -14.47
CA LYS A 343 9.18 -0.96 -13.13
C LYS A 343 10.13 -1.51 -12.08
N ALA A 344 10.46 -0.69 -11.09
CA ALA A 344 11.31 -1.05 -9.95
C ALA A 344 10.55 -0.84 -8.63
N TYR A 345 11.25 -0.90 -7.51
CA TYR A 345 10.65 -0.68 -6.18
C TYR A 345 11.57 0.17 -5.30
N GLY A 346 10.96 1.13 -4.61
CA GLY A 346 11.61 1.95 -3.60
C GLY A 346 11.46 1.37 -2.19
N LEU A 347 11.48 2.22 -1.16
CA LEU A 347 11.26 1.79 0.23
C LEU A 347 9.79 1.83 0.66
N GLY A 348 8.85 2.10 -0.24
CA GLY A 348 7.43 2.21 0.13
C GLY A 348 6.45 2.03 -1.02
N GLY A 349 6.94 1.83 -2.24
CA GLY A 349 6.10 1.65 -3.43
C GLY A 349 6.89 1.30 -4.67
N GLY A 350 6.17 0.97 -5.73
CA GLY A 350 6.72 0.74 -7.06
C GLY A 350 7.17 2.04 -7.71
N LEU A 351 8.18 1.97 -8.55
CA LEU A 351 8.76 3.09 -9.28
C LEU A 351 8.61 2.90 -10.78
N ILE A 352 8.30 3.97 -11.51
CA ILE A 352 8.32 3.98 -12.97
C ILE A 352 9.68 4.52 -13.42
N LEU A 353 10.63 3.64 -13.73
CA LEU A 353 11.90 4.03 -14.30
C LEU A 353 11.78 4.28 -15.82
N GLN A 354 10.95 3.47 -16.48
CA GLN A 354 10.62 3.60 -17.89
C GLN A 354 9.10 3.42 -18.05
N PRO A 355 8.38 4.44 -18.52
CA PRO A 355 6.94 4.32 -18.78
C PRO A 355 6.64 3.23 -19.83
N SER A 356 5.65 2.41 -19.57
CA SER A 356 5.10 1.42 -20.50
C SER A 356 3.91 2.02 -21.27
N PRO A 357 3.35 1.38 -22.30
CA PRO A 357 2.22 1.89 -23.07
C PRO A 357 0.95 2.22 -22.27
N ILE A 358 0.77 1.61 -21.09
CA ILE A 358 -0.36 1.92 -20.20
C ILE A 358 -0.11 3.14 -19.29
N ASP A 359 1.14 3.57 -19.17
CA ASP A 359 1.51 4.71 -18.34
C ASP A 359 1.43 6.01 -19.16
N HIS A 360 1.28 7.15 -18.47
CA HIS A 360 1.48 8.43 -19.11
C HIS A 360 2.98 8.61 -19.45
N PRO A 361 3.36 9.14 -20.63
CA PRO A 361 4.77 9.33 -21.01
C PRO A 361 5.58 10.13 -19.99
N ASP A 362 4.97 11.08 -19.31
CA ASP A 362 5.60 11.93 -18.30
C ASP A 362 5.65 11.31 -16.89
N SER A 363 5.24 10.05 -16.71
CA SER A 363 5.23 9.37 -15.42
C SER A 363 6.59 8.82 -14.98
N GLN A 364 7.65 9.03 -15.76
CA GLN A 364 8.99 8.62 -15.36
C GLN A 364 9.41 9.26 -14.02
N GLY A 365 9.83 8.44 -13.07
CA GLY A 365 10.19 8.84 -11.70
C GLY A 365 8.99 8.88 -10.75
N GLU A 366 7.80 8.48 -11.20
CA GLU A 366 6.63 8.33 -10.34
C GLU A 366 6.83 7.17 -9.36
N ILE A 367 6.51 7.41 -8.07
CA ILE A 367 6.29 6.36 -7.09
C ILE A 367 4.80 6.13 -6.92
N TYR A 368 4.38 4.88 -6.85
CA TYR A 368 2.97 4.49 -6.77
C TYR A 368 2.78 3.17 -6.06
N TRP A 369 1.59 2.93 -5.56
CA TRP A 369 1.14 1.60 -5.16
C TRP A 369 -0.38 1.54 -5.09
N GLY A 370 -0.92 0.31 -4.84
CA GLY A 370 -2.34 0.10 -4.75
C GLY A 370 -2.75 -1.07 -3.86
N GLY A 371 -3.97 -1.01 -3.36
CA GLY A 371 -4.67 -2.10 -2.68
C GLY A 371 -5.43 -2.97 -3.68
N VAL A 372 -5.55 -4.25 -3.38
CA VAL A 372 -6.23 -5.25 -4.24
C VAL A 372 -7.67 -4.87 -4.57
N ALA A 373 -8.30 -4.04 -3.74
CA ALA A 373 -9.67 -3.56 -3.94
C ALA A 373 -9.81 -2.33 -4.84
N GLY A 374 -8.72 -1.80 -5.40
CA GLY A 374 -8.74 -0.64 -6.29
C GLY A 374 -8.54 0.69 -5.58
N THR A 375 -7.95 0.70 -4.39
CA THR A 375 -7.43 1.91 -3.78
C THR A 375 -6.00 2.12 -4.25
N GLN A 376 -5.68 3.28 -4.81
CA GLN A 376 -4.34 3.58 -5.34
C GLN A 376 -3.92 4.99 -4.99
N TRP A 377 -2.60 5.17 -4.90
CA TRP A 377 -1.97 6.48 -4.77
C TRP A 377 -0.74 6.56 -5.67
N TRP A 378 -0.38 7.77 -6.08
CA TRP A 378 0.88 8.03 -6.78
C TRP A 378 1.41 9.42 -6.41
N ILE A 379 2.73 9.58 -6.52
CA ILE A 379 3.44 10.86 -6.44
C ILE A 379 4.34 10.94 -7.66
N ALA A 380 4.22 12.01 -8.43
CA ALA A 380 4.99 12.30 -9.63
C ALA A 380 5.87 13.54 -9.41
N PRO A 381 7.10 13.39 -8.86
CA PRO A 381 7.94 14.52 -8.46
C PRO A 381 8.26 15.46 -9.63
N LYS A 382 8.55 14.90 -10.81
CA LYS A 382 8.87 15.67 -12.02
C LYS A 382 7.71 16.56 -12.50
N ARG A 383 6.49 16.19 -12.14
CA ARG A 383 5.27 16.95 -12.50
C ARG A 383 4.73 17.78 -11.34
N ASN A 384 5.38 17.70 -10.17
CA ASN A 384 4.92 18.32 -8.95
C ASN A 384 3.44 18.01 -8.68
N MET A 385 3.03 16.77 -8.92
CA MET A 385 1.65 16.33 -8.71
C MET A 385 1.58 14.99 -7.96
N ALA A 386 0.46 14.77 -7.34
CA ALA A 386 0.12 13.50 -6.69
C ALA A 386 -1.38 13.23 -6.82
N GLY A 387 -1.79 12.00 -6.61
CA GLY A 387 -3.20 11.68 -6.61
C GLY A 387 -3.54 10.43 -5.84
N VAL A 388 -4.82 10.33 -5.54
CA VAL A 388 -5.46 9.20 -4.84
C VAL A 388 -6.72 8.83 -5.61
N ILE A 389 -6.96 7.54 -5.78
CA ILE A 389 -8.23 7.02 -6.29
C ILE A 389 -8.63 5.79 -5.47
N MET A 390 -9.90 5.68 -5.12
CA MET A 390 -10.40 4.65 -4.20
C MET A 390 -11.68 4.03 -4.75
N ALA A 391 -11.66 2.71 -4.90
CA ALA A 391 -12.82 1.86 -5.20
C ALA A 391 -12.83 0.65 -4.28
N GLN A 392 -13.91 -0.15 -4.29
CA GLN A 392 -14.04 -1.36 -3.46
C GLN A 392 -14.56 -2.52 -4.32
N ARG A 393 -13.71 -2.99 -5.24
CA ARG A 393 -13.96 -4.17 -6.06
C ARG A 393 -12.79 -5.14 -5.98
N GLN A 394 -13.06 -6.43 -5.86
CA GLN A 394 -12.05 -7.49 -5.85
C GLN A 394 -11.18 -7.42 -7.12
N MET A 395 -9.87 -7.54 -6.96
CA MET A 395 -8.84 -7.48 -8.03
C MET A 395 -8.84 -6.18 -8.85
N ALA A 396 -9.42 -5.08 -8.33
CA ALA A 396 -9.48 -3.82 -9.07
C ALA A 396 -8.14 -3.08 -9.16
N PHE A 397 -7.07 -3.59 -8.56
CA PHE A 397 -5.73 -3.02 -8.74
C PHE A 397 -5.20 -3.13 -10.19
N VAL A 398 -5.71 -4.06 -10.99
CA VAL A 398 -5.41 -4.20 -12.42
C VAL A 398 -6.53 -3.69 -13.33
N HIS A 399 -7.60 -3.15 -12.75
CA HIS A 399 -8.74 -2.65 -13.50
C HIS A 399 -8.39 -1.34 -14.24
N PRO A 400 -8.81 -1.14 -15.49
CA PRO A 400 -8.45 0.01 -16.32
C PRO A 400 -8.80 1.39 -15.74
N PHE A 401 -9.81 1.49 -14.86
CA PHE A 401 -10.32 2.77 -14.35
C PHE A 401 -9.23 3.66 -13.72
N SER A 402 -8.33 3.06 -12.96
CA SER A 402 -7.29 3.81 -12.25
C SER A 402 -6.20 4.32 -13.18
N PHE A 403 -5.85 3.55 -14.20
CA PHE A 403 -4.91 3.97 -15.25
C PHE A 403 -5.51 5.08 -16.11
N GLU A 404 -6.79 4.96 -16.49
CA GLU A 404 -7.51 6.00 -17.24
C GLU A 404 -7.64 7.29 -16.43
N PHE A 405 -8.03 7.20 -15.15
CA PHE A 405 -8.09 8.36 -14.27
C PHE A 405 -6.74 9.06 -14.17
N LYS A 406 -5.67 8.32 -13.89
CA LYS A 406 -4.32 8.87 -13.76
C LYS A 406 -3.88 9.56 -15.04
N ARG A 407 -4.06 8.93 -16.21
CA ARG A 407 -3.74 9.53 -17.51
C ARG A 407 -4.47 10.84 -17.72
N LEU A 408 -5.78 10.89 -17.47
CA LEU A 408 -6.61 12.10 -17.61
C LEU A 408 -6.22 13.18 -16.60
N ALA A 409 -5.82 12.82 -15.38
CA ALA A 409 -5.30 13.78 -14.40
C ALA A 409 -3.97 14.41 -14.87
N TYR A 410 -3.07 13.64 -15.43
CA TYR A 410 -1.85 14.17 -16.05
C TYR A 410 -2.13 15.15 -17.18
N GLU A 411 -3.13 14.83 -18.02
CA GLU A 411 -3.52 15.69 -19.13
C GLU A 411 -4.18 17.00 -18.66
N ALA A 412 -5.05 16.93 -17.65
CA ALA A 412 -5.68 18.11 -17.07
C ALA A 412 -4.65 19.09 -16.52
N VAL A 413 -3.65 18.61 -15.77
CA VAL A 413 -2.59 19.43 -15.20
C VAL A 413 -1.64 19.99 -16.29
N LYS A 414 -1.49 19.31 -17.43
CA LYS A 414 -0.66 19.77 -18.54
C LYS A 414 -1.27 20.94 -19.31
N GLN A 415 -2.60 20.96 -19.43
CA GLN A 415 -3.32 21.97 -20.26
C GLN A 415 -3.35 23.36 -19.63
N ALA A 416 -3.14 23.49 -18.33
CA ALA A 416 -3.22 24.78 -17.62
C ALA A 416 -1.91 25.60 -17.59
N ARG A 417 -0.90 25.23 -18.40
CA ARG A 417 0.38 25.95 -18.52
C ARG A 417 0.34 27.03 -19.59
#